data_0bc648f7b8033c59521c9d52042f0fdb
#
_entry.id   0bc648f7b8033c59521c9d52042f0fdb
#
_cell.length_a   1.000
_cell.length_b   1.000
_cell.length_c   1.000
_cell.angle_alpha   90.00
_cell.angle_beta   90.00
_cell.angle_gamma   90.00
#
_symmetry.space_group_name_H-M   'P 1'
#
loop_
_entity.id
_entity.type
_entity.pdbx_description
1 polymer ?
#
loop_
_entity_poly.entity_id
_entity_poly.type
_entity_poly.pdbx_seq_one_letter_code
_entity_poly.pdbx_strand_id
1 'polypeptide(L)'
;KGMFSIFISDENKKTTYLIRDRFGIKPLYYNFNKEDKELTFCSEIPGIFQNKKVKKKANYFEAHRYLNSGLVNATHETWFKDIYQVKPSTYLQYNGESIKEVEYYSFKDSITEDNDENNEKTFYSFANSIYEKLSNSYDQHTVFDVKGGIHQSGGVDSSILVALTKIKNKKFDTFTFDYQNKKFSELETARKLSKSVKLKNFSSVLQDNDLESYLQKVIHIQYEPFSSLRVLSNTDLYEKYSDKCKVILDGGGGDEVAAGYHYHVVAWHLDMLKSNKINNLEQKLSRLI
;
A
#
# COMPACT_ATOMS: atom_id res chain seq x y z
N LYS A 1 -14.89 -5.02 -7.80
CA LYS A 1 -13.77 -4.07 -7.64
C LYS A 1 -13.90 -3.39 -6.29
N GLY A 2 -12.78 -3.02 -5.66
CA GLY A 2 -12.81 -2.32 -4.38
C GLY A 2 -11.72 -2.79 -3.43
N MET A 3 -11.67 -2.16 -2.25
CA MET A 3 -10.78 -2.48 -1.13
C MET A 3 -11.62 -3.18 -0.06
N PHE A 4 -11.34 -4.43 0.21
CA PHE A 4 -12.18 -5.22 1.13
C PHE A 4 -11.44 -6.38 1.77
N SER A 5 -11.86 -6.69 3.00
CA SER A 5 -11.71 -7.99 3.64
C SER A 5 -13.11 -8.47 3.96
N ILE A 6 -13.51 -9.62 3.46
CA ILE A 6 -14.88 -10.11 3.59
C ILE A 6 -14.88 -11.49 4.23
N PHE A 7 -15.76 -11.65 5.20
CA PHE A 7 -16.14 -12.95 5.75
C PHE A 7 -17.56 -13.30 5.29
N ILE A 8 -17.74 -14.54 4.80
CA ILE A 8 -19.05 -15.07 4.44
C ILE A 8 -19.20 -16.46 5.06
N SER A 9 -20.31 -16.70 5.71
CA SER A 9 -20.74 -18.03 6.16
C SER A 9 -21.92 -18.49 5.30
N ASP A 10 -21.73 -19.57 4.56
CA ASP A 10 -22.79 -20.25 3.81
C ASP A 10 -23.27 -21.46 4.63
N GLU A 11 -24.35 -21.27 5.36
CA GLU A 11 -24.89 -22.31 6.24
C GLU A 11 -25.42 -23.54 5.47
N ASN A 12 -25.94 -23.34 4.26
CA ASN A 12 -26.43 -24.42 3.41
C ASN A 12 -25.32 -25.36 2.95
N LYS A 13 -24.16 -24.75 2.60
CA LYS A 13 -22.97 -25.50 2.19
C LYS A 13 -22.05 -25.87 3.34
N LYS A 14 -22.36 -25.39 4.57
CA LYS A 14 -21.49 -25.50 5.75
C LYS A 14 -20.05 -25.03 5.43
N THR A 15 -19.94 -23.93 4.74
CA THR A 15 -18.67 -23.43 4.22
C THR A 15 -18.47 -21.98 4.59
N THR A 16 -17.27 -21.65 5.05
CA THR A 16 -16.86 -20.29 5.37
C THR A 16 -15.86 -19.80 4.33
N TYR A 17 -15.99 -18.53 3.94
CA TYR A 17 -15.09 -17.86 3.01
C TYR A 17 -14.44 -16.65 3.69
N LEU A 18 -13.12 -16.57 3.58
CA LEU A 18 -12.33 -15.38 3.92
C LEU A 18 -11.75 -14.82 2.63
N ILE A 19 -12.19 -13.66 2.20
CA ILE A 19 -11.86 -13.11 0.88
C ILE A 19 -11.09 -11.81 1.06
N ARG A 20 -9.95 -11.67 0.39
CA ARG A 20 -9.15 -10.45 0.41
C ARG A 20 -9.12 -9.80 -0.97
N ASP A 21 -9.12 -8.46 -1.00
CA ASP A 21 -9.12 -7.69 -2.25
C ASP A 21 -7.88 -7.95 -3.12
N ARG A 22 -7.94 -7.51 -4.38
CA ARG A 22 -6.93 -7.81 -5.42
C ARG A 22 -5.51 -7.44 -5.03
N PHE A 23 -5.31 -6.35 -4.30
CA PHE A 23 -4.00 -5.83 -3.92
C PHE A 23 -3.71 -6.01 -2.43
N GLY A 24 -4.63 -6.65 -1.67
CA GLY A 24 -4.48 -6.86 -0.24
C GLY A 24 -4.49 -5.55 0.56
N ILE A 25 -5.19 -4.52 0.09
CA ILE A 25 -5.26 -3.20 0.74
C ILE A 25 -5.88 -3.32 2.14
N LYS A 26 -6.94 -4.12 2.28
CA LYS A 26 -7.51 -4.40 3.59
C LYS A 26 -6.86 -5.63 4.20
N PRO A 27 -6.35 -5.54 5.45
CA PRO A 27 -5.71 -6.66 6.11
C PRO A 27 -6.71 -7.74 6.49
N LEU A 28 -6.26 -9.00 6.42
CA LEU A 28 -7.01 -10.16 6.89
C LEU A 28 -6.03 -11.24 7.30
N TYR A 29 -6.04 -11.58 8.58
CA TYR A 29 -5.15 -12.58 9.17
C TYR A 29 -5.94 -13.79 9.61
N TYR A 30 -5.28 -14.96 9.64
CA TYR A 30 -5.88 -16.18 10.13
C TYR A 30 -4.87 -17.10 10.81
N ASN A 31 -5.39 -17.93 11.69
CA ASN A 31 -4.74 -19.11 12.25
C ASN A 31 -5.64 -20.31 11.98
N PHE A 32 -5.08 -21.40 11.53
CA PHE A 32 -5.80 -22.66 11.38
C PHE A 32 -5.15 -23.75 12.21
N ASN A 33 -5.82 -24.17 13.28
CA ASN A 33 -5.42 -25.33 14.06
C ASN A 33 -5.94 -26.60 13.38
N LYS A 34 -5.03 -27.40 12.81
CA LYS A 34 -5.38 -28.63 12.11
C LYS A 34 -5.89 -29.73 13.03
N GLU A 35 -5.41 -29.77 14.29
CA GLU A 35 -5.81 -30.79 15.25
C GLU A 35 -7.24 -30.59 15.71
N ASP A 36 -7.56 -29.36 16.11
CA ASP A 36 -8.91 -28.98 16.57
C ASP A 36 -9.85 -28.65 15.39
N LYS A 37 -9.34 -28.59 14.16
CA LYS A 37 -10.04 -28.12 12.96
C LYS A 37 -10.68 -26.73 13.16
N GLU A 38 -9.98 -25.85 13.88
CA GLU A 38 -10.49 -24.54 14.28
C GLU A 38 -9.84 -23.43 13.46
N LEU A 39 -10.68 -22.59 12.82
CA LEU A 39 -10.25 -21.41 12.06
C LEU A 39 -10.52 -20.16 12.89
N THR A 40 -9.46 -19.43 13.26
CA THR A 40 -9.53 -18.11 13.88
C THR A 40 -9.09 -17.06 12.87
N PHE A 41 -9.82 -15.97 12.73
CA PHE A 41 -9.45 -14.88 11.79
C PHE A 41 -9.80 -13.51 12.36
N CYS A 42 -9.05 -12.50 11.91
CA CYS A 42 -9.26 -11.11 12.29
C CYS A 42 -8.62 -10.16 11.27
N SER A 43 -9.03 -8.90 11.27
CA SER A 43 -8.36 -7.85 10.49
C SER A 43 -7.01 -7.44 11.10
N GLU A 44 -6.74 -7.79 12.35
CA GLU A 44 -5.51 -7.44 13.08
C GLU A 44 -4.97 -8.63 13.86
N ILE A 45 -3.66 -8.77 13.96
CA ILE A 45 -2.99 -9.86 14.67
C ILE A 45 -3.39 -9.93 16.17
N PRO A 46 -3.50 -8.81 16.92
CA PRO A 46 -3.95 -8.84 18.30
C PRO A 46 -5.30 -9.51 18.49
N GLY A 47 -6.20 -9.39 17.50
CA GLY A 47 -7.50 -10.05 17.53
C GLY A 47 -7.39 -11.58 17.46
N ILE A 48 -6.44 -12.12 16.72
CA ILE A 48 -6.18 -13.57 16.67
C ILE A 48 -5.81 -14.11 18.07
N PHE A 49 -5.03 -13.34 18.84
CA PHE A 49 -4.60 -13.74 20.18
C PHE A 49 -5.71 -13.66 21.25
N GLN A 50 -6.90 -13.18 20.94
CA GLN A 50 -8.04 -13.30 21.83
C GLN A 50 -8.49 -14.77 21.96
N ASN A 51 -8.23 -15.59 20.93
CA ASN A 51 -8.33 -17.03 21.07
C ASN A 51 -7.16 -17.57 21.93
N LYS A 52 -7.45 -17.98 23.16
CA LYS A 52 -6.46 -18.46 24.14
C LYS A 52 -5.67 -19.70 23.70
N LYS A 53 -6.18 -20.44 22.72
CA LYS A 53 -5.48 -21.60 22.14
C LYS A 53 -4.33 -21.18 21.25
N VAL A 54 -4.41 -19.99 20.63
CA VAL A 54 -3.34 -19.48 19.76
C VAL A 54 -2.19 -18.94 20.61
N LYS A 55 -1.01 -19.53 20.45
CA LYS A 55 0.19 -19.16 21.23
C LYS A 55 0.98 -18.04 20.52
N LYS A 56 1.42 -17.06 21.30
CA LYS A 56 2.40 -16.07 20.82
C LYS A 56 3.79 -16.71 20.70
N LYS A 57 4.14 -17.19 19.52
CA LYS A 57 5.45 -17.75 19.20
C LYS A 57 6.07 -16.98 18.04
N ALA A 58 7.33 -16.59 18.16
CA ALA A 58 8.04 -15.90 17.08
C ALA A 58 8.23 -16.83 15.87
N ASN A 59 8.06 -16.25 14.68
CA ASN A 59 8.45 -16.88 13.43
C ASN A 59 9.91 -16.48 13.11
N TYR A 60 10.86 -17.32 13.51
CA TYR A 60 12.27 -17.03 13.32
C TYR A 60 12.70 -16.93 11.86
N PHE A 61 11.96 -17.53 10.94
CA PHE A 61 12.26 -17.44 9.52
C PHE A 61 11.97 -16.01 8.99
N GLU A 62 10.83 -15.43 9.36
CA GLU A 62 10.52 -14.04 9.02
C GLU A 62 11.43 -13.04 9.74
N ALA A 63 11.78 -13.32 11.01
CA ALA A 63 12.74 -12.51 11.75
C ALA A 63 14.11 -12.52 11.06
N HIS A 64 14.60 -13.68 10.64
CA HIS A 64 15.85 -13.81 9.90
C HIS A 64 15.82 -13.07 8.56
N ARG A 65 14.72 -13.20 7.81
CA ARG A 65 14.53 -12.49 6.54
C ARG A 65 14.61 -10.98 6.73
N TYR A 66 13.88 -10.46 7.68
CA TYR A 66 13.90 -9.02 7.98
C TYR A 66 15.29 -8.52 8.37
N LEU A 67 15.97 -9.21 9.28
CA LEU A 67 17.30 -8.80 9.75
C LEU A 67 18.36 -8.81 8.63
N ASN A 68 18.21 -9.69 7.64
CA ASN A 68 19.17 -9.78 6.53
C ASN A 68 18.83 -8.87 5.34
N SER A 69 17.56 -8.61 5.07
CA SER A 69 17.12 -7.92 3.85
C SER A 69 16.26 -6.68 4.08
N GLY A 70 15.82 -6.43 5.32
CA GLY A 70 14.88 -5.35 5.62
C GLY A 70 13.47 -5.55 5.04
N LEU A 71 13.19 -6.71 4.41
CA LEU A 71 11.91 -7.00 3.79
C LEU A 71 10.85 -7.31 4.85
N VAL A 72 9.73 -6.62 4.78
CA VAL A 72 8.51 -6.90 5.53
C VAL A 72 7.43 -7.35 4.56
N ASN A 73 6.54 -8.24 5.02
CA ASN A 73 5.41 -8.75 4.20
C ASN A 73 5.84 -9.36 2.85
N ALA A 74 7.04 -9.95 2.78
CA ALA A 74 7.55 -10.59 1.56
C ALA A 74 6.81 -11.89 1.22
N THR A 75 6.13 -12.48 2.19
CA THR A 75 5.28 -13.66 2.06
C THR A 75 3.93 -13.44 2.75
N HIS A 76 3.10 -14.47 2.75
CA HIS A 76 1.86 -14.50 3.54
C HIS A 76 2.08 -14.88 5.02
N GLU A 77 3.28 -15.25 5.40
CA GLU A 77 3.65 -15.52 6.79
C GLU A 77 3.80 -14.22 7.57
N THR A 78 3.47 -14.25 8.85
CA THR A 78 3.67 -13.13 9.77
C THR A 78 4.86 -13.39 10.69
N TRP A 79 5.21 -12.41 11.50
CA TRP A 79 6.23 -12.57 12.55
C TRP A 79 5.84 -13.53 13.67
N PHE A 80 4.60 -13.98 13.66
CA PHE A 80 4.08 -14.96 14.60
C PHE A 80 3.87 -16.30 13.91
N LYS A 81 4.48 -17.35 14.47
CA LYS A 81 4.34 -18.70 13.96
C LYS A 81 2.88 -19.12 13.90
N ASP A 82 2.49 -19.77 12.83
CA ASP A 82 1.13 -20.27 12.56
C ASP A 82 0.06 -19.18 12.41
N ILE A 83 0.45 -17.92 12.28
CA ILE A 83 -0.45 -16.82 11.89
C ILE A 83 -0.06 -16.36 10.48
N TYR A 84 -1.05 -16.32 9.60
CA TYR A 84 -0.88 -16.03 8.18
C TYR A 84 -1.76 -14.87 7.75
N GLN A 85 -1.32 -14.15 6.72
CA GLN A 85 -2.20 -13.24 5.98
C GLN A 85 -2.93 -14.02 4.89
N VAL A 86 -4.22 -13.74 4.67
CA VAL A 86 -4.86 -14.15 3.43
C VAL A 86 -4.17 -13.42 2.28
N LYS A 87 -3.72 -14.13 1.26
CA LYS A 87 -2.99 -13.53 0.14
C LYS A 87 -3.87 -12.54 -0.63
N PRO A 88 -3.30 -11.47 -1.21
CA PRO A 88 -4.02 -10.65 -2.17
C PRO A 88 -4.63 -11.49 -3.28
N SER A 89 -5.75 -11.06 -3.85
CA SER A 89 -6.44 -11.76 -4.94
C SER A 89 -6.92 -13.18 -4.62
N THR A 90 -6.97 -13.56 -3.34
CA THR A 90 -7.38 -14.91 -2.97
C THR A 90 -8.57 -14.94 -2.02
N TYR A 91 -9.20 -16.08 -1.97
CA TYR A 91 -10.08 -16.41 -0.86
C TYR A 91 -9.70 -17.78 -0.27
N LEU A 92 -9.92 -17.90 1.03
CA LEU A 92 -9.86 -19.18 1.72
C LEU A 92 -11.27 -19.74 1.81
N GLN A 93 -11.43 -21.00 1.47
CA GLN A 93 -12.66 -21.78 1.66
C GLN A 93 -12.41 -22.79 2.76
N TYR A 94 -13.15 -22.67 3.85
CA TYR A 94 -13.09 -23.57 4.99
C TYR A 94 -14.40 -24.36 5.10
N ASN A 95 -14.31 -25.69 5.16
CA ASN A 95 -15.44 -26.61 5.17
C ASN A 95 -15.69 -27.29 6.53
N GLY A 96 -15.10 -26.77 7.62
CA GLY A 96 -15.14 -27.40 8.94
C GLY A 96 -13.99 -28.39 9.20
N GLU A 97 -13.24 -28.79 8.18
CA GLU A 97 -12.14 -29.76 8.32
C GLU A 97 -10.80 -29.26 7.76
N SER A 98 -10.86 -28.54 6.67
CA SER A 98 -9.69 -28.10 5.93
C SER A 98 -9.90 -26.74 5.29
N ILE A 99 -8.80 -26.10 4.94
CA ILE A 99 -8.77 -24.84 4.19
C ILE A 99 -8.29 -25.12 2.79
N LYS A 100 -9.02 -24.61 1.78
CA LYS A 100 -8.59 -24.50 0.40
C LYS A 100 -8.35 -23.04 0.06
N GLU A 101 -7.16 -22.71 -0.45
CA GLU A 101 -6.84 -21.39 -1.00
C GLU A 101 -7.17 -21.35 -2.48
N VAL A 102 -7.86 -20.31 -2.93
CA VAL A 102 -8.25 -20.12 -4.34
C VAL A 102 -7.92 -18.69 -4.76
N GLU A 103 -7.09 -18.55 -5.78
CA GLU A 103 -6.84 -17.29 -6.46
C GLU A 103 -8.00 -16.98 -7.41
N TYR A 104 -8.59 -15.77 -7.29
CA TYR A 104 -9.73 -15.35 -8.13
C TYR A 104 -9.35 -14.27 -9.15
N TYR A 105 -8.14 -13.72 -9.06
CA TYR A 105 -7.62 -12.71 -9.98
C TYR A 105 -6.10 -12.82 -10.06
N SER A 106 -5.56 -12.84 -11.28
CA SER A 106 -4.13 -12.78 -11.55
C SER A 106 -3.81 -11.46 -12.26
N PHE A 107 -2.91 -10.67 -11.67
CA PHE A 107 -2.44 -9.44 -12.31
C PHE A 107 -1.65 -9.75 -13.59
N LYS A 108 -0.91 -10.86 -13.61
CA LYS A 108 -0.10 -11.28 -14.76
C LYS A 108 -0.94 -11.51 -16.01
N ASP A 109 -2.16 -12.05 -15.84
CA ASP A 109 -3.06 -12.31 -16.96
C ASP A 109 -3.66 -11.04 -17.56
N SER A 110 -3.46 -9.90 -16.88
CA SER A 110 -3.93 -8.58 -17.32
C SER A 110 -2.84 -7.77 -18.05
N ILE A 111 -1.62 -8.28 -18.09
CA ILE A 111 -0.49 -7.60 -18.76
C ILE A 111 -0.60 -7.89 -20.26
N THR A 112 -0.71 -6.83 -21.05
CA THR A 112 -0.58 -6.88 -22.51
C THR A 112 0.80 -6.37 -22.90
N GLU A 113 1.50 -7.12 -23.74
CA GLU A 113 2.74 -6.60 -24.37
C GLU A 113 2.31 -5.60 -25.44
N ASP A 114 2.61 -4.33 -25.19
CA ASP A 114 2.40 -3.26 -26.17
C ASP A 114 3.70 -3.09 -26.94
N ASN A 115 3.70 -3.43 -28.24
CA ASN A 115 4.86 -3.33 -29.14
C ASN A 115 4.91 -2.00 -29.89
N ASP A 116 4.17 -0.98 -29.43
CA ASP A 116 4.10 0.31 -30.11
C ASP A 116 5.44 1.07 -30.05
N GLU A 117 5.94 1.38 -31.23
CA GLU A 117 7.16 2.19 -31.40
C GLU A 117 6.94 3.63 -30.88
N ASN A 118 7.96 4.15 -30.21
CA ASN A 118 8.05 5.50 -29.65
C ASN A 118 7.90 6.59 -30.73
N ASN A 119 6.68 7.05 -30.99
CA ASN A 119 6.45 8.31 -31.69
C ASN A 119 5.67 9.28 -30.78
N GLU A 120 5.71 10.56 -31.13
CA GLU A 120 5.12 11.64 -30.32
C GLU A 120 3.58 11.49 -30.16
N LYS A 121 2.89 10.98 -31.18
CA LYS A 121 1.45 10.69 -31.13
C LYS A 121 1.14 9.58 -30.14
N THR A 122 1.97 8.54 -30.12
CA THR A 122 1.84 7.43 -29.16
C THR A 122 2.04 7.93 -27.73
N PHE A 123 3.01 8.84 -27.49
CA PHE A 123 3.21 9.43 -26.17
C PHE A 123 1.97 10.18 -25.66
N TYR A 124 1.38 11.06 -26.46
CA TYR A 124 0.19 11.82 -26.04
C TYR A 124 -1.03 10.93 -25.85
N SER A 125 -1.23 9.92 -26.71
CA SER A 125 -2.34 8.97 -26.54
C SER A 125 -2.19 8.14 -25.25
N PHE A 126 -0.97 7.74 -24.94
CA PHE A 126 -0.65 7.02 -23.71
C PHE A 126 -0.85 7.90 -22.47
N ALA A 127 -0.36 9.13 -22.48
CA ALA A 127 -0.56 10.09 -21.38
C ALA A 127 -2.04 10.36 -21.12
N ASN A 128 -2.84 10.51 -22.16
CA ASN A 128 -4.31 10.66 -22.02
C ASN A 128 -4.96 9.42 -21.44
N SER A 129 -4.56 8.24 -21.88
CA SER A 129 -5.07 6.97 -21.32
C SER A 129 -4.74 6.82 -19.83
N ILE A 130 -3.52 7.18 -19.42
CA ILE A 130 -3.14 7.20 -17.99
C ILE A 130 -4.00 8.21 -17.23
N TYR A 131 -4.16 9.43 -17.75
CA TYR A 131 -4.99 10.45 -17.11
C TYR A 131 -6.43 9.98 -16.91
N GLU A 132 -7.05 9.37 -17.92
CA GLU A 132 -8.41 8.84 -17.83
C GLU A 132 -8.51 7.74 -16.78
N LYS A 133 -7.56 6.79 -16.75
CA LYS A 133 -7.53 5.71 -15.76
C LYS A 133 -7.35 6.24 -14.34
N LEU A 134 -6.43 7.19 -14.13
CA LEU A 134 -6.21 7.83 -12.84
C LEU A 134 -7.43 8.64 -12.40
N SER A 135 -8.03 9.41 -13.30
CA SER A 135 -9.24 10.18 -13.05
C SER A 135 -10.42 9.29 -12.64
N ASN A 136 -10.62 8.17 -13.35
CA ASN A 136 -11.66 7.20 -13.01
C ASN A 136 -11.38 6.49 -11.69
N SER A 137 -10.13 6.15 -11.43
CA SER A 137 -9.70 5.56 -10.14
C SER A 137 -9.94 6.53 -9.00
N TYR A 138 -9.56 7.79 -9.17
CA TYR A 138 -9.81 8.85 -8.18
C TYR A 138 -11.30 8.97 -7.85
N ASP A 139 -12.18 9.00 -8.86
CA ASP A 139 -13.62 9.07 -8.65
C ASP A 139 -14.14 7.89 -7.83
N GLN A 140 -13.65 6.67 -8.08
CA GLN A 140 -14.02 5.48 -7.32
C GLN A 140 -13.51 5.51 -5.88
N HIS A 141 -12.30 6.03 -5.64
CA HIS A 141 -11.69 6.13 -4.30
C HIS A 141 -12.23 7.29 -3.47
N THR A 142 -12.98 8.21 -4.07
CA THR A 142 -13.58 9.36 -3.38
C THR A 142 -15.06 9.17 -3.05
N VAL A 143 -15.56 7.94 -3.13
CA VAL A 143 -16.94 7.56 -2.71
C VAL A 143 -16.88 7.10 -1.25
N PHE A 144 -17.16 8.01 -0.32
CA PHE A 144 -17.26 7.72 1.12
C PHE A 144 -18.16 8.76 1.82
N ASP A 145 -18.77 8.36 2.92
CA ASP A 145 -19.77 9.16 3.66
C ASP A 145 -19.17 9.92 4.86
N VAL A 146 -17.86 10.00 4.93
CA VAL A 146 -17.11 10.65 6.01
C VAL A 146 -16.18 11.72 5.45
N LYS A 147 -15.61 12.54 6.33
CA LYS A 147 -14.63 13.55 5.90
C LYS A 147 -13.38 12.87 5.35
N GLY A 148 -13.02 13.23 4.13
CA GLY A 148 -11.82 12.79 3.43
C GLY A 148 -10.72 13.84 3.40
N GLY A 149 -9.49 13.38 3.22
CA GLY A 149 -8.31 14.20 3.08
C GLY A 149 -7.29 13.58 2.13
N ILE A 150 -6.23 14.29 1.84
CA ILE A 150 -5.13 13.84 0.98
C ILE A 150 -3.84 13.91 1.77
N HIS A 151 -3.11 12.81 1.85
CA HIS A 151 -1.73 12.80 2.30
C HIS A 151 -0.86 13.40 1.20
N GLN A 152 -0.23 14.52 1.49
CA GLN A 152 0.55 15.29 0.52
C GLN A 152 2.00 15.43 0.97
N SER A 153 2.92 14.86 0.22
CA SER A 153 4.36 14.98 0.44
C SER A 153 5.01 16.12 -0.37
N GLY A 154 4.34 16.61 -1.41
CA GLY A 154 4.94 17.51 -2.40
C GLY A 154 5.58 16.79 -3.58
N GLY A 155 5.66 15.46 -3.55
CA GLY A 155 6.07 14.62 -4.68
C GLY A 155 5.01 14.55 -5.77
N VAL A 156 5.36 14.00 -6.93
CA VAL A 156 4.50 13.94 -8.14
C VAL A 156 3.19 13.23 -7.84
N ASP A 157 3.23 12.02 -7.25
CA ASP A 157 2.05 11.18 -7.04
C ASP A 157 1.01 11.85 -6.15
N SER A 158 1.44 12.38 -5.00
CA SER A 158 0.54 13.11 -4.11
C SER A 158 0.02 14.41 -4.75
N SER A 159 0.83 15.05 -5.60
CA SER A 159 0.43 16.26 -6.31
C SER A 159 -0.64 16.00 -7.38
N ILE A 160 -0.62 14.84 -8.03
CA ILE A 160 -1.68 14.40 -8.94
C ILE A 160 -3.01 14.30 -8.21
N LEU A 161 -3.05 13.73 -7.01
CA LEU A 161 -4.28 13.63 -6.21
C LEU A 161 -4.83 15.02 -5.86
N VAL A 162 -3.95 15.97 -5.51
CA VAL A 162 -4.33 17.36 -5.22
C VAL A 162 -4.88 18.04 -6.48
N ALA A 163 -4.24 17.85 -7.64
CA ALA A 163 -4.71 18.40 -8.92
C ALA A 163 -6.08 17.83 -9.32
N LEU A 164 -6.27 16.51 -9.21
CA LEU A 164 -7.56 15.85 -9.47
C LEU A 164 -8.65 16.35 -8.53
N THR A 165 -8.33 16.57 -7.26
CA THR A 165 -9.26 17.17 -6.28
C THR A 165 -9.80 18.53 -6.77
N LYS A 166 -8.90 19.36 -7.32
CA LYS A 166 -9.30 20.66 -7.90
C LYS A 166 -10.12 20.51 -9.15
N ILE A 167 -9.69 19.65 -10.09
CA ILE A 167 -10.38 19.41 -11.37
C ILE A 167 -11.79 18.87 -11.13
N LYS A 168 -11.94 17.96 -10.17
CA LYS A 168 -13.22 17.32 -9.82
C LYS A 168 -14.08 18.13 -8.83
N ASN A 169 -13.66 19.37 -8.48
CA ASN A 169 -14.34 20.23 -7.51
C ASN A 169 -14.64 19.57 -6.16
N LYS A 170 -13.79 18.63 -5.73
CA LYS A 170 -13.87 18.05 -4.38
C LYS A 170 -13.27 19.01 -3.35
N LYS A 171 -13.71 18.91 -2.10
CA LYS A 171 -13.23 19.76 -1.00
C LYS A 171 -12.54 18.88 0.05
N PHE A 172 -11.32 18.49 -0.23
CA PHE A 172 -10.49 17.73 0.69
C PHE A 172 -9.37 18.60 1.23
N ASP A 173 -9.17 18.54 2.55
CA ASP A 173 -8.00 19.13 3.16
C ASP A 173 -6.78 18.25 2.87
N THR A 174 -5.57 18.85 2.88
CA THR A 174 -4.32 18.12 2.70
C THR A 174 -3.59 17.99 4.02
N PHE A 175 -2.86 16.89 4.19
CA PHE A 175 -2.15 16.52 5.41
C PHE A 175 -0.71 16.18 5.06
N THR A 176 0.24 16.80 5.75
CA THR A 176 1.68 16.66 5.48
C THR A 176 2.44 16.44 6.78
N PHE A 177 3.15 15.34 6.92
CA PHE A 177 4.18 15.27 7.95
C PHE A 177 5.48 15.93 7.44
N ASP A 178 6.27 16.44 8.35
CA ASP A 178 7.55 17.07 8.03
C ASP A 178 8.63 16.63 9.03
N TYR A 179 9.86 16.91 8.69
CA TYR A 179 11.02 16.62 9.51
C TYR A 179 11.60 17.89 10.10
N GLN A 180 12.20 17.77 11.29
CA GLN A 180 12.95 18.90 11.89
C GLN A 180 14.12 19.34 11.00
N ASN A 181 14.80 18.36 10.41
CA ASN A 181 15.89 18.63 9.46
C ASN A 181 15.32 19.15 8.13
N LYS A 182 15.50 20.45 7.92
CA LYS A 182 15.01 21.17 6.73
C LYS A 182 15.54 20.63 5.40
N LYS A 183 16.65 19.91 5.40
CA LYS A 183 17.18 19.25 4.18
C LYS A 183 16.21 18.22 3.60
N PHE A 184 15.38 17.61 4.45
CA PHE A 184 14.41 16.58 4.04
C PHE A 184 12.96 17.09 4.05
N SER A 185 12.77 18.40 4.31
CA SER A 185 11.44 19.02 4.39
C SER A 185 10.84 19.21 3.00
N GLU A 186 9.64 18.69 2.80
CA GLU A 186 8.83 18.91 1.61
C GLU A 186 7.63 19.84 1.88
N LEU A 187 7.52 20.35 3.12
CA LEU A 187 6.36 21.10 3.61
C LEU A 187 6.10 22.39 2.82
N GLU A 188 7.14 23.10 2.42
CA GLU A 188 6.98 24.33 1.65
C GLU A 188 6.35 24.07 0.30
N THR A 189 6.80 23.03 -0.40
CA THR A 189 6.24 22.59 -1.69
C THR A 189 4.78 22.16 -1.53
N ALA A 190 4.50 21.33 -0.52
CA ALA A 190 3.14 20.89 -0.21
C ALA A 190 2.21 22.09 0.07
N ARG A 191 2.63 23.05 0.87
CA ARG A 191 1.85 24.25 1.18
C ARG A 191 1.61 25.16 -0.03
N LYS A 192 2.64 25.36 -0.86
CA LYS A 192 2.51 26.14 -2.10
C LYS A 192 1.45 25.52 -3.02
N LEU A 193 1.50 24.20 -3.22
CA LEU A 193 0.54 23.51 -4.05
C LEU A 193 -0.87 23.60 -3.46
N SER A 194 -1.07 23.28 -2.19
CA SER A 194 -2.39 23.37 -1.54
C SER A 194 -2.99 24.77 -1.66
N LYS A 195 -2.16 25.81 -1.43
CA LYS A 195 -2.57 27.22 -1.57
C LYS A 195 -3.00 27.55 -3.00
N SER A 196 -2.26 27.07 -4.02
CA SER A 196 -2.56 27.34 -5.44
C SER A 196 -3.92 26.79 -5.86
N VAL A 197 -4.36 25.69 -5.26
CA VAL A 197 -5.66 25.06 -5.52
C VAL A 197 -6.73 25.43 -4.49
N LYS A 198 -6.41 26.32 -3.53
CA LYS A 198 -7.30 26.82 -2.45
C LYS A 198 -7.76 25.73 -1.48
N LEU A 199 -6.90 24.74 -1.20
CA LEU A 199 -7.11 23.76 -0.15
C LEU A 199 -6.35 24.14 1.12
N LYS A 200 -6.86 23.72 2.30
CA LYS A 200 -6.12 23.86 3.56
C LYS A 200 -5.08 22.76 3.67
N ASN A 201 -3.91 23.11 4.19
CA ASN A 201 -2.87 22.15 4.52
C ASN A 201 -2.66 22.10 6.03
N PHE A 202 -2.86 20.92 6.61
CA PHE A 202 -2.53 20.60 7.99
C PHE A 202 -1.18 19.87 8.02
N SER A 203 -0.32 20.25 8.95
CA SER A 203 1.02 19.66 9.02
C SER A 203 1.43 19.35 10.44
N SER A 204 2.22 18.30 10.61
CA SER A 204 2.89 17.97 11.86
C SER A 204 4.38 17.75 11.63
N VAL A 205 5.17 18.03 12.66
CA VAL A 205 6.60 17.76 12.72
C VAL A 205 6.85 16.96 13.98
N LEU A 206 7.18 15.67 13.80
CA LEU A 206 7.54 14.82 14.92
C LEU A 206 8.85 15.32 15.54
N GLN A 207 8.83 15.56 16.84
CA GLN A 207 9.99 16.05 17.56
C GLN A 207 10.92 14.90 17.93
N ASP A 208 12.23 15.15 17.94
CA ASP A 208 13.23 14.11 18.27
C ASP A 208 13.01 13.53 19.67
N ASN A 209 12.57 14.33 20.63
CA ASN A 209 12.28 13.88 21.98
C ASN A 209 11.08 12.92 22.06
N ASP A 210 10.23 12.90 21.07
CA ASP A 210 9.03 12.05 21.03
C ASP A 210 9.27 10.73 20.27
N LEU A 211 10.42 10.57 19.60
CA LEU A 211 10.71 9.41 18.75
C LEU A 211 10.58 8.08 19.49
N GLU A 212 11.11 7.99 20.71
CA GLU A 212 11.04 6.75 21.49
C GLU A 212 9.60 6.39 21.85
N SER A 213 8.81 7.35 22.30
CA SER A 213 7.42 7.13 22.68
C SER A 213 6.58 6.71 21.47
N TYR A 214 6.78 7.35 20.30
CA TYR A 214 6.10 6.96 19.07
C TYR A 214 6.58 5.61 18.54
N LEU A 215 7.87 5.27 18.70
CA LEU A 215 8.37 3.94 18.33
C LEU A 215 7.68 2.85 19.13
N GLN A 216 7.62 2.99 20.46
CA GLN A 216 6.91 2.02 21.32
C GLN A 216 5.44 1.90 20.95
N LYS A 217 4.77 3.03 20.68
CA LYS A 217 3.39 3.09 20.26
C LYS A 217 3.15 2.36 18.94
N VAL A 218 3.96 2.63 17.92
CA VAL A 218 3.83 1.99 16.62
C VAL A 218 4.06 0.49 16.69
N ILE A 219 5.08 0.05 17.44
CA ILE A 219 5.30 -1.39 17.69
C ILE A 219 4.07 -2.04 18.33
N HIS A 220 3.45 -1.35 19.28
CA HIS A 220 2.25 -1.86 19.94
C HIS A 220 1.03 -1.91 19.02
N ILE A 221 0.89 -0.96 18.10
CA ILE A 221 -0.23 -0.89 17.14
C ILE A 221 -0.05 -1.88 16.00
N GLN A 222 1.14 -1.91 15.39
CA GLN A 222 1.38 -2.73 14.19
C GLN A 222 1.60 -4.21 14.49
N TYR A 223 2.10 -4.55 15.68
CA TYR A 223 2.45 -5.92 16.08
C TYR A 223 3.50 -6.61 15.20
N GLU A 224 3.91 -5.99 14.12
CA GLU A 224 4.92 -6.45 13.18
C GLU A 224 5.97 -5.35 12.96
N PRO A 225 7.19 -5.69 12.53
CA PRO A 225 8.20 -4.70 12.22
C PRO A 225 7.82 -3.90 10.98
N PHE A 226 8.48 -2.78 10.81
CA PHE A 226 8.30 -1.87 9.68
C PHE A 226 9.66 -1.49 9.08
N SER A 227 9.67 -1.22 7.78
CA SER A 227 10.90 -0.93 7.03
C SER A 227 11.34 0.54 7.11
N SER A 228 10.51 1.44 7.62
CA SER A 228 10.79 2.87 7.60
C SER A 228 10.25 3.59 8.82
N LEU A 229 11.04 4.52 9.38
CA LEU A 229 10.61 5.40 10.47
C LEU A 229 9.55 6.44 10.05
N ARG A 230 9.22 6.55 8.75
CA ARG A 230 8.09 7.36 8.27
C ARG A 230 6.78 7.04 8.98
N VAL A 231 6.61 5.79 9.39
CA VAL A 231 5.41 5.36 10.12
C VAL A 231 5.19 6.14 11.41
N LEU A 232 6.26 6.57 12.10
CA LEU A 232 6.18 7.38 13.32
C LEU A 232 5.58 8.77 12.99
N SER A 233 6.11 9.42 11.94
CA SER A 233 5.61 10.73 11.49
C SER A 233 4.17 10.67 10.98
N ASN A 234 3.80 9.57 10.30
CA ASN A 234 2.41 9.33 9.89
C ASN A 234 1.50 9.15 11.11
N THR A 235 1.94 8.41 12.13
CA THR A 235 1.17 8.20 13.35
C THR A 235 0.93 9.52 14.07
N ASP A 236 1.97 10.36 14.25
CA ASP A 236 1.83 11.69 14.82
C ASP A 236 0.82 12.55 14.02
N LEU A 237 0.95 12.59 12.70
CA LEU A 237 0.06 13.35 11.83
C LEU A 237 -1.40 12.91 11.98
N TYR A 238 -1.64 11.59 11.92
CA TYR A 238 -3.00 11.05 11.95
C TYR A 238 -3.66 11.20 13.32
N GLU A 239 -2.92 11.03 14.40
CA GLU A 239 -3.44 11.27 15.74
C GLU A 239 -3.84 12.74 15.94
N LYS A 240 -2.95 13.66 15.54
CA LYS A 240 -3.14 15.08 15.70
C LYS A 240 -4.35 15.63 14.95
N TYR A 241 -4.70 14.98 13.83
CA TYR A 241 -5.78 15.44 12.96
C TYR A 241 -6.90 14.39 12.73
N SER A 242 -7.02 13.43 13.64
CA SER A 242 -8.05 12.37 13.56
C SER A 242 -9.50 12.90 13.61
N ASP A 243 -9.70 14.12 14.12
CA ASP A 243 -10.99 14.84 14.12
C ASP A 243 -11.28 15.55 12.78
N LYS A 244 -10.26 15.82 11.95
CA LYS A 244 -10.40 16.53 10.68
C LYS A 244 -10.82 15.63 9.54
N CYS A 245 -10.30 14.40 9.49
CA CYS A 245 -10.70 13.43 8.46
C CYS A 245 -10.67 11.99 8.99
N LYS A 246 -11.40 11.10 8.31
CA LYS A 246 -11.49 9.67 8.63
C LYS A 246 -10.95 8.78 7.51
N VAL A 247 -10.87 9.32 6.30
CA VAL A 247 -10.29 8.66 5.12
C VAL A 247 -9.23 9.57 4.54
N ILE A 248 -8.05 9.02 4.30
CA ILE A 248 -6.94 9.73 3.64
C ILE A 248 -6.62 9.01 2.33
N LEU A 249 -6.61 9.76 1.24
CA LEU A 249 -6.06 9.33 -0.04
C LEU A 249 -4.54 9.51 0.01
N ASP A 250 -3.82 8.48 -0.38
CA ASP A 250 -2.36 8.47 -0.44
C ASP A 250 -1.87 8.19 -1.86
N GLY A 251 -0.71 8.74 -2.24
CA GLY A 251 -0.08 8.52 -3.53
C GLY A 251 0.67 7.18 -3.65
N GLY A 252 0.64 6.36 -2.60
CA GLY A 252 1.33 5.06 -2.61
C GLY A 252 0.84 4.17 -3.75
N GLY A 253 1.77 3.48 -4.41
CA GLY A 253 1.52 2.68 -5.60
C GLY A 253 1.87 3.40 -6.92
N GLY A 254 2.08 4.71 -6.92
CA GLY A 254 2.45 5.47 -8.11
C GLY A 254 3.78 5.03 -8.69
N ASP A 255 4.81 4.98 -7.87
CA ASP A 255 6.16 4.52 -8.27
C ASP A 255 6.17 3.05 -8.73
N GLU A 256 5.37 2.18 -8.11
CA GLU A 256 5.25 0.78 -8.48
C GLU A 256 4.64 0.61 -9.88
N VAL A 257 3.66 1.42 -10.22
CA VAL A 257 2.98 1.36 -11.53
C VAL A 257 3.77 2.10 -12.60
N ALA A 258 4.40 3.24 -12.25
CA ALA A 258 5.09 4.10 -13.20
C ALA A 258 6.61 3.85 -13.29
N ALA A 259 7.11 2.78 -12.67
CA ALA A 259 8.55 2.43 -12.63
C ALA A 259 9.43 3.56 -12.03
N GLY A 260 8.96 4.23 -10.97
CA GLY A 260 9.62 5.38 -10.37
C GLY A 260 10.85 5.07 -9.51
N TYR A 261 11.13 3.80 -9.18
CA TYR A 261 12.29 3.41 -8.37
C TYR A 261 13.52 3.06 -9.19
N HIS A 262 14.70 3.33 -8.64
CA HIS A 262 15.97 3.01 -9.28
C HIS A 262 16.12 1.52 -9.64
N TYR A 263 15.58 0.60 -8.86
CA TYR A 263 15.65 -0.82 -9.17
C TYR A 263 14.84 -1.21 -10.41
N HIS A 264 13.80 -0.47 -10.78
CA HIS A 264 13.10 -0.67 -12.05
C HIS A 264 14.03 -0.40 -13.25
N VAL A 265 14.84 0.66 -13.15
CA VAL A 265 15.85 0.99 -14.17
C VAL A 265 16.87 -0.14 -14.29
N VAL A 266 17.34 -0.68 -13.15
CA VAL A 266 18.27 -1.82 -13.14
C VAL A 266 17.62 -3.07 -13.75
N ALA A 267 16.39 -3.38 -13.39
CA ALA A 267 15.64 -4.52 -13.95
C ALA A 267 15.49 -4.39 -15.48
N TRP A 268 15.11 -3.20 -15.95
CA TRP A 268 14.99 -2.91 -17.37
C TRP A 268 16.33 -3.12 -18.12
N HIS A 269 17.47 -2.67 -17.56
CA HIS A 269 18.79 -2.91 -18.15
C HIS A 269 19.13 -4.40 -18.20
N LEU A 270 18.81 -5.16 -17.17
CA LEU A 270 19.01 -6.61 -17.14
C LEU A 270 18.18 -7.32 -18.21
N ASP A 271 16.96 -6.87 -18.45
CA ASP A 271 16.09 -7.43 -19.50
C ASP A 271 16.63 -7.09 -20.90
N MET A 272 17.16 -5.88 -21.11
CA MET A 272 17.83 -5.48 -22.34
C MET A 272 19.08 -6.33 -22.61
N LEU A 273 19.87 -6.62 -21.57
CA LEU A 273 21.04 -7.51 -21.66
C LEU A 273 20.63 -8.93 -22.04
N LYS A 274 19.62 -9.50 -21.39
CA LYS A 274 19.12 -10.86 -21.67
C LYS A 274 18.52 -11.00 -23.06
N SER A 275 17.89 -9.96 -23.57
CA SER A 275 17.24 -9.97 -24.90
C SER A 275 18.17 -9.65 -26.05
N ASN A 276 19.49 -9.51 -25.83
CA ASN A 276 20.48 -9.08 -26.84
C ASN A 276 20.14 -7.77 -27.57
N LYS A 277 19.29 -6.92 -27.00
CA LYS A 277 18.91 -5.61 -27.56
C LYS A 277 19.90 -4.49 -27.19
N ILE A 278 21.18 -4.82 -27.01
CA ILE A 278 22.22 -3.94 -26.45
C ILE A 278 22.68 -2.84 -27.42
N ASN A 279 22.46 -3.01 -28.73
CA ASN A 279 23.09 -2.16 -29.75
C ASN A 279 22.74 -0.65 -29.68
N ASN A 280 21.90 -0.22 -28.74
CA ASN A 280 21.54 1.19 -28.54
C ASN A 280 21.54 1.60 -27.07
N LEU A 281 22.26 0.86 -26.19
CA LEU A 281 22.22 1.12 -24.74
C LEU A 281 22.80 2.50 -24.38
N GLU A 282 23.92 2.88 -24.97
CA GLU A 282 24.57 4.18 -24.74
C GLU A 282 23.69 5.37 -25.11
N GLN A 283 23.02 5.28 -26.27
CA GLN A 283 22.09 6.33 -26.71
C GLN A 283 20.85 6.43 -25.84
N LYS A 284 20.39 5.32 -25.26
CA LYS A 284 19.23 5.30 -24.36
C LYS A 284 19.61 5.76 -22.96
N LEU A 285 20.81 5.46 -22.47
CA LEU A 285 21.32 5.94 -21.19
C LEU A 285 21.54 7.46 -21.18
N SER A 286 22.06 8.03 -22.28
CA SER A 286 22.26 9.48 -22.38
C SER A 286 20.97 10.31 -22.41
N ARG A 287 19.81 9.67 -22.56
CA ARG A 287 18.49 10.33 -22.49
C ARG A 287 17.86 10.26 -21.11
N LEU A 288 18.46 9.50 -20.17
CA LEU A 288 17.97 9.31 -18.81
C LEU A 288 18.76 10.11 -17.76
N ILE A 289 19.88 10.72 -18.18
CA ILE A 289 20.72 11.67 -17.42
C ILE A 289 20.41 13.08 -17.89
#